data_710b14e97fe639143954eadd6c923657
#
_entry.id   710b14e97fe639143954eadd6c923657
#
_cell.length_a   1.000
_cell.length_b   1.000
_cell.length_c   1.000
_cell.angle_alpha   90.00
_cell.angle_beta   90.00
_cell.angle_gamma   90.00
#
_symmetry.space_group_name_H-M   'P 1'
#
loop_
_entity.id
_entity.type
_entity.pdbx_description
1 polymer ?
#
loop_
_entity_poly.entity_id
_entity_poly.type
_entity_poly.pdbx_seq_one_letter_code
_entity_poly.pdbx_strand_id
1 'polypeptide(L)'
;KSDSQVLSDVVVIGYGTQRKSDLTGSVTNVSSKDFNMGLVSSPEQLINGKISGVQIMSNSGSPTAGSTIRVRGGASLNASNDPLIVLDGVPLEQGGISGNDGNFLSLINPNDIESMTILKDASSTAIYGSRASNGVILITTKKGTSDKLQITFSTTNSIQTRTKLADMLSYDQFVNTIRTQGTSAQQALLGTARTN
;
A
#
# COMPACT_ATOMS: atom_id res chain seq x y z
N LYS A 1 3.75 34.91 30.14
CA LYS A 1 4.07 34.57 28.74
C LYS A 1 4.45 33.11 28.73
N SER A 2 3.54 32.25 28.36
CA SER A 2 3.80 30.84 28.17
C SER A 2 4.62 30.69 26.89
N ASP A 3 5.88 30.30 27.07
CA ASP A 3 6.78 29.93 26.00
C ASP A 3 6.29 28.56 25.45
N SER A 4 5.53 28.62 24.40
CA SER A 4 5.15 27.40 23.67
C SER A 4 6.39 26.92 22.91
N GLN A 5 7.15 26.01 23.52
CA GLN A 5 8.15 25.26 22.76
C GLN A 5 7.43 24.51 21.66
N VAL A 6 7.59 25.01 20.45
CA VAL A 6 7.24 24.28 19.24
C VAL A 6 8.13 23.03 19.22
N LEU A 7 7.56 21.89 19.58
CA LEU A 7 8.19 20.60 19.37
C LEU A 7 8.49 20.50 17.88
N SER A 8 9.75 20.73 17.51
CA SER A 8 10.21 20.55 16.15
C SER A 8 10.06 19.07 15.81
N ASP A 9 9.27 18.78 14.78
CA ASP A 9 9.07 17.43 14.25
C ASP A 9 10.43 16.78 13.98
N VAL A 10 10.73 15.75 14.73
CA VAL A 10 11.94 14.94 14.56
C VAL A 10 11.59 13.82 13.60
N VAL A 11 12.34 13.72 12.54
CA VAL A 11 12.17 12.70 11.51
C VAL A 11 13.27 11.66 11.67
N VAL A 12 12.89 10.39 11.71
CA VAL A 12 13.83 9.28 11.68
C VAL A 12 14.33 9.11 10.25
N ILE A 13 15.63 9.21 10.04
CA ILE A 13 16.27 8.96 8.74
C ILE A 13 17.42 7.97 8.92
N GLY A 14 17.37 6.87 8.22
CA GLY A 14 18.44 5.87 8.18
C GLY A 14 18.92 5.44 9.56
N TYR A 15 20.11 5.90 9.93
CA TYR A 15 20.75 5.54 11.18
C TYR A 15 20.63 6.59 12.28
N GLY A 16 19.70 7.53 12.15
CA GLY A 16 19.56 8.60 13.16
C GLY A 16 18.26 9.37 13.06
N THR A 17 18.12 10.32 13.97
CA THR A 17 17.00 11.26 13.99
C THR A 17 17.53 12.66 13.65
N GLN A 18 16.89 13.33 12.69
CA GLN A 18 17.18 14.73 12.35
C GLN A 18 15.91 15.57 12.47
N ARG A 19 16.11 16.87 12.69
CA ARG A 19 14.99 17.80 12.65
C ARG A 19 14.53 17.98 11.20
N LYS A 20 13.23 18.05 10.99
CA LYS A 20 12.65 18.27 9.67
C LYS A 20 13.20 19.52 8.96
N SER A 21 13.55 20.55 9.73
CA SER A 21 14.18 21.79 9.25
C SER A 21 15.57 21.58 8.63
N ASP A 22 16.27 20.55 9.07
CA ASP A 22 17.67 20.30 8.69
C ASP A 22 17.77 19.37 7.46
N LEU A 23 16.62 18.86 7.03
CA LEU A 23 16.52 18.00 5.83
C LEU A 23 16.40 18.87 4.58
N THR A 24 17.44 18.88 3.77
CA THR A 24 17.46 19.58 2.48
C THR A 24 16.68 18.84 1.38
N GLY A 25 16.34 17.57 1.60
CA GLY A 25 15.62 16.72 0.66
C GLY A 25 14.09 16.77 0.79
N SER A 26 13.38 16.31 -0.26
CA SER A 26 11.91 16.19 -0.25
C SER A 26 11.47 15.00 0.60
N VAL A 27 11.44 15.20 1.92
CA VAL A 27 11.01 14.21 2.92
C VAL A 27 9.61 14.58 3.41
N THR A 28 8.72 13.59 3.41
CA THR A 28 7.37 13.76 3.96
C THR A 28 7.18 12.76 5.09
N ASN A 29 6.88 13.28 6.28
CA ASN A 29 6.54 12.47 7.45
C ASN A 29 5.04 12.58 7.71
N VAL A 30 4.40 11.45 7.97
CA VAL A 30 3.00 11.34 8.39
C VAL A 30 2.99 10.62 9.73
N SER A 31 2.51 11.28 10.75
CA SER A 31 2.39 10.73 12.09
C SER A 31 1.05 10.01 12.29
N SER A 32 0.95 9.22 13.35
CA SER A 32 -0.28 8.51 13.70
C SER A 32 -1.50 9.41 13.86
N LYS A 33 -1.30 10.69 14.16
CA LYS A 33 -2.38 11.69 14.26
C LYS A 33 -2.95 12.09 12.91
N ASP A 34 -2.14 11.99 11.87
CA ASP A 34 -2.48 12.39 10.52
C ASP A 34 -2.95 11.20 9.65
N PHE A 35 -2.95 9.99 10.19
CA PHE A 35 -3.37 8.80 9.47
C PHE A 35 -4.85 8.85 9.09
N ASN A 36 -5.22 8.14 8.04
CA ASN A 36 -6.62 7.98 7.68
C ASN A 36 -7.34 7.19 8.77
N MET A 37 -8.36 7.83 9.35
CA MET A 37 -9.22 7.20 10.35
C MET A 37 -10.33 6.43 9.61
N GLY A 38 -10.31 5.11 9.65
CA GLY A 38 -11.31 4.26 9.01
C GLY A 38 -10.99 2.80 9.16
N LEU A 39 -11.72 1.98 8.43
CA LEU A 39 -11.41 0.56 8.28
C LEU A 39 -10.16 0.43 7.40
N VAL A 40 -9.01 0.42 8.04
CA VAL A 40 -7.72 0.29 7.38
C VAL A 40 -7.24 -1.14 7.58
N SER A 41 -7.16 -1.89 6.49
CA SER A 41 -6.70 -3.29 6.50
C SER A 41 -5.20 -3.41 6.25
N SER A 42 -4.56 -2.36 5.71
CA SER A 42 -3.13 -2.40 5.38
C SER A 42 -2.46 -1.04 5.63
N PRO A 43 -1.16 -1.03 6.00
CA PRO A 43 -0.43 0.19 6.36
C PRO A 43 -0.43 1.27 5.28
N GLU A 44 -0.38 0.90 4.02
CA GLU A 44 -0.38 1.83 2.91
C GLU A 44 -1.66 2.68 2.82
N GLN A 45 -2.79 2.14 3.29
CA GLN A 45 -4.06 2.87 3.29
C GLN A 45 -4.06 4.04 4.28
N LEU A 46 -3.21 3.98 5.33
CA LEU A 46 -3.06 5.05 6.31
C LEU A 46 -2.62 6.38 5.66
N ILE A 47 -1.80 6.28 4.62
CA ILE A 47 -1.16 7.42 3.96
C ILE A 47 -1.76 7.72 2.58
N ASN A 48 -2.76 6.95 2.14
CA ASN A 48 -3.36 7.14 0.83
C ASN A 48 -3.96 8.55 0.69
N GLY A 49 -3.55 9.27 -0.35
CA GLY A 49 -3.98 10.64 -0.61
C GLY A 49 -3.37 11.71 0.30
N LYS A 50 -2.54 11.35 1.29
CA LYS A 50 -1.91 12.30 2.21
C LYS A 50 -0.58 12.86 1.70
N ILE A 51 0.06 12.16 0.79
CA ILE A 51 1.44 12.45 0.39
C ILE A 51 1.48 12.77 -1.10
N SER A 52 1.90 13.97 -1.44
CA SER A 52 2.09 14.38 -2.84
C SER A 52 3.19 13.54 -3.50
N GLY A 53 2.95 13.09 -4.73
CA GLY A 53 3.90 12.28 -5.49
C GLY A 53 4.01 10.81 -5.07
N VAL A 54 3.11 10.36 -4.20
CA VAL A 54 2.96 8.94 -3.87
C VAL A 54 1.60 8.47 -4.37
N GLN A 55 1.60 7.45 -5.20
CA GLN A 55 0.41 6.81 -5.73
C GLN A 55 0.28 5.41 -5.14
N ILE A 56 -0.87 5.12 -4.58
CA ILE A 56 -1.19 3.83 -3.99
C ILE A 56 -2.40 3.28 -4.74
N MET A 57 -2.23 2.13 -5.37
CA MET A 57 -3.28 1.46 -6.12
C MET A 57 -3.51 0.09 -5.51
N SER A 58 -4.75 -0.19 -5.14
CA SER A 58 -5.15 -1.54 -4.74
C SER A 58 -5.25 -2.44 -5.97
N ASN A 59 -4.56 -3.56 -5.95
CA ASN A 59 -4.52 -4.48 -7.09
C ASN A 59 -5.79 -5.33 -7.22
N SER A 60 -6.56 -5.46 -6.13
CA SER A 60 -7.79 -6.25 -6.11
C SER A 60 -8.68 -5.84 -4.94
N GLY A 61 -9.94 -6.23 -4.98
CA GLY A 61 -10.86 -6.12 -3.85
C GLY A 61 -10.66 -7.20 -2.77
N SER A 62 -9.72 -8.10 -2.93
CA SER A 62 -9.39 -9.10 -1.91
C SER A 62 -8.63 -8.46 -0.75
N PRO A 63 -8.97 -8.77 0.50
CA PRO A 63 -8.26 -8.24 1.67
C PRO A 63 -6.77 -8.62 1.73
N THR A 64 -6.40 -9.71 1.07
CA THR A 64 -5.02 -10.21 1.01
C THR A 64 -4.26 -9.75 -0.22
N ALA A 65 -4.94 -9.10 -1.17
CA ALA A 65 -4.26 -8.55 -2.33
C ALA A 65 -3.43 -7.34 -1.89
N GLY A 66 -2.17 -7.36 -2.23
CA GLY A 66 -1.26 -6.25 -1.99
C GLY A 66 -1.66 -4.99 -2.77
N SER A 67 -1.17 -3.87 -2.34
CA SER A 67 -1.25 -2.61 -3.09
C SER A 67 0.08 -2.32 -3.79
N THR A 68 -0.01 -1.75 -4.97
CA THR A 68 1.15 -1.22 -5.68
C THR A 68 1.39 0.21 -5.22
N ILE A 69 2.58 0.48 -4.71
CA ILE A 69 2.99 1.82 -4.29
C ILE A 69 4.01 2.35 -5.28
N ARG A 70 3.81 3.56 -5.76
CA ARG A 70 4.76 4.25 -6.65
C ARG A 70 5.09 5.62 -6.11
N VAL A 71 6.38 5.91 -6.03
CA VAL A 71 6.89 7.21 -5.61
C VAL A 71 7.41 7.93 -6.85
N ARG A 72 6.85 9.11 -7.14
CA ARG A 72 7.19 9.92 -8.34
C ARG A 72 7.01 9.22 -9.69
N GLY A 73 6.15 8.18 -9.76
CA GLY A 73 5.92 7.39 -10.97
C GLY A 73 6.89 6.23 -11.14
N GLY A 74 6.89 5.61 -12.31
CA GLY A 74 7.81 4.51 -12.64
C GLY A 74 9.06 5.04 -13.31
N ALA A 75 10.23 4.63 -12.83
CA ALA A 75 11.52 5.01 -13.40
C ALA A 75 12.08 3.95 -14.36
N SER A 76 11.63 2.70 -14.25
CA SER A 76 12.15 1.58 -15.04
C SER A 76 11.08 0.89 -15.86
N LEU A 77 11.45 0.46 -17.07
CA LEU A 77 10.58 -0.36 -17.93
C LEU A 77 10.71 -1.85 -17.63
N ASN A 78 11.87 -2.30 -17.15
CA ASN A 78 12.18 -3.72 -16.98
C ASN A 78 12.47 -4.13 -15.53
N ALA A 79 12.72 -3.18 -14.62
CA ALA A 79 12.95 -3.46 -13.20
C ALA A 79 11.73 -3.08 -12.36
N SER A 80 11.68 -3.58 -11.12
CA SER A 80 10.64 -3.16 -10.17
C SER A 80 10.67 -1.64 -10.00
N ASN A 81 9.48 -1.06 -9.97
CA ASN A 81 9.27 0.36 -9.69
C ASN A 81 8.77 0.59 -8.24
N ASP A 82 8.83 -0.44 -7.41
CA ASP A 82 8.38 -0.37 -6.03
C ASP A 82 9.43 0.31 -5.16
N PRO A 83 9.02 1.15 -4.19
CA PRO A 83 9.95 1.78 -3.26
C PRO A 83 10.51 0.75 -2.27
N LEU A 84 11.71 1.01 -1.76
CA LEU A 84 12.28 0.21 -0.68
C LEU A 84 11.51 0.47 0.62
N ILE A 85 11.09 -0.60 1.29
CA ILE A 85 10.43 -0.52 2.59
C ILE A 85 11.47 -0.79 3.67
N VAL A 86 11.52 0.08 4.68
CA VAL A 86 12.40 -0.06 5.83
C VAL A 86 11.55 -0.02 7.09
N LEU A 87 11.56 -1.10 7.84
CA LEU A 87 10.82 -1.23 9.10
C LEU A 87 11.79 -1.11 10.27
N ASP A 88 11.60 -0.10 11.11
CA ASP A 88 12.46 0.18 12.29
C ASP A 88 13.97 0.15 11.99
N GLY A 89 14.34 0.62 10.81
CA GLY A 89 15.73 0.66 10.35
C GLY A 89 16.20 -0.60 9.60
N VAL A 90 15.37 -1.64 9.53
CA VAL A 90 15.67 -2.88 8.78
C VAL A 90 15.06 -2.81 7.40
N PRO A 91 15.85 -2.83 6.31
CA PRO A 91 15.32 -2.86 4.96
C PRO A 91 14.68 -4.22 4.68
N LEU A 92 13.43 -4.20 4.21
CA LEU A 92 12.70 -5.37 3.78
C LEU A 92 12.92 -5.58 2.28
N GLU A 93 13.40 -6.75 1.91
CA GLU A 93 13.57 -7.07 0.49
C GLU A 93 12.21 -7.43 -0.11
N GLN A 94 11.85 -6.74 -1.18
CA GLN A 94 10.73 -7.11 -2.01
C GLN A 94 11.17 -8.22 -2.97
N GLY A 95 10.56 -9.35 -2.83
CA GLY A 95 10.90 -10.56 -3.55
C GLY A 95 10.80 -11.70 -2.57
N GLY A 96 9.59 -12.15 -2.33
CA GLY A 96 9.29 -13.14 -1.31
C GLY A 96 10.09 -14.41 -1.47
N ILE A 97 10.30 -15.09 -0.37
CA ILE A 97 10.95 -16.40 -0.20
C ILE A 97 10.40 -17.48 -1.15
N SER A 98 9.40 -17.20 -1.98
CA SER A 98 8.71 -18.18 -2.82
C SER A 98 8.19 -17.64 -4.17
N GLY A 99 8.75 -16.56 -4.71
CA GLY A 99 8.32 -16.10 -6.05
C GLY A 99 6.87 -15.61 -6.16
N ASN A 100 6.17 -15.53 -5.07
CA ASN A 100 4.87 -14.89 -4.97
C ASN A 100 5.06 -13.50 -4.37
N ASP A 101 4.51 -12.49 -5.01
CA ASP A 101 4.55 -11.07 -4.63
C ASP A 101 3.89 -10.82 -3.26
N GLY A 102 4.42 -11.42 -2.21
CA GLY A 102 3.95 -11.22 -0.84
C GLY A 102 4.25 -9.79 -0.41
N ASN A 103 3.22 -8.99 -0.31
CA ASN A 103 3.34 -7.65 0.23
C ASN A 103 3.63 -7.73 1.73
N PHE A 104 4.89 -7.53 2.13
CA PHE A 104 5.29 -7.51 3.55
C PHE A 104 4.51 -6.48 4.38
N LEU A 105 3.99 -5.44 3.76
CA LEU A 105 3.16 -4.46 4.45
C LEU A 105 1.88 -5.07 5.01
N SER A 106 1.34 -6.10 4.37
CA SER A 106 0.13 -6.78 4.86
C SER A 106 0.35 -7.54 6.17
N LEU A 107 1.59 -7.84 6.53
CA LEU A 107 1.96 -8.50 7.78
C LEU A 107 2.09 -7.53 8.95
N ILE A 108 2.18 -6.24 8.67
CA ILE A 108 2.33 -5.21 9.68
C ILE A 108 0.94 -4.72 10.09
N ASN A 109 0.65 -4.78 11.39
CA ASN A 109 -0.60 -4.23 11.91
C ASN A 109 -0.57 -2.69 11.82
N PRO A 110 -1.51 -2.07 11.10
CA PRO A 110 -1.56 -0.61 10.96
C PRO A 110 -1.63 0.14 12.31
N ASN A 111 -2.21 -0.49 13.33
CA ASN A 111 -2.35 0.12 14.65
C ASN A 111 -1.02 0.23 15.42
N ASP A 112 -0.02 -0.56 15.04
CA ASP A 112 1.29 -0.56 15.69
C ASP A 112 2.24 0.46 15.07
N ILE A 113 1.82 1.16 14.03
CA ILE A 113 2.63 2.19 13.36
C ILE A 113 2.53 3.51 14.11
N GLU A 114 3.68 4.08 14.42
CA GLU A 114 3.81 5.41 15.01
C GLU A 114 3.88 6.49 13.92
N SER A 115 4.74 6.27 12.93
CA SER A 115 4.91 7.21 11.82
C SER A 115 5.39 6.52 10.56
N MET A 116 5.10 7.14 9.42
CA MET A 116 5.61 6.75 8.12
C MET A 116 6.31 7.93 7.46
N THR A 117 7.58 7.75 7.12
CA THR A 117 8.39 8.77 6.47
C THR A 117 8.75 8.33 5.06
N ILE A 118 8.46 9.16 4.08
CA ILE A 118 8.75 8.87 2.68
C ILE A 118 9.90 9.76 2.19
N LEU A 119 10.98 9.10 1.80
CA LEU A 119 12.14 9.71 1.17
C LEU A 119 11.94 9.64 -0.34
N LYS A 120 11.73 10.80 -0.93
CA LYS A 120 11.44 10.90 -2.37
C LYS A 120 12.64 11.36 -3.18
N ASP A 121 13.65 11.87 -2.52
CA ASP A 121 14.78 12.54 -3.14
C ASP A 121 16.03 11.66 -3.12
N ALA A 122 16.84 11.72 -4.19
CA ALA A 122 18.04 10.88 -4.33
C ALA A 122 19.06 11.13 -3.21
N SER A 123 19.19 12.36 -2.73
CA SER A 123 20.10 12.68 -1.63
C SER A 123 19.71 11.99 -0.32
N SER A 124 18.42 11.94 -0.01
CA SER A 124 17.91 11.31 1.20
C SER A 124 17.86 9.76 1.09
N THR A 125 17.75 9.22 -0.13
CA THR A 125 17.71 7.77 -0.36
C THR A 125 19.10 7.15 -0.55
N ALA A 126 20.14 7.96 -0.80
CA ALA A 126 21.50 7.49 -1.09
C ALA A 126 22.10 6.56 -0.02
N ILE A 127 21.72 6.74 1.25
CA ILE A 127 22.18 5.90 2.37
C ILE A 127 21.72 4.43 2.25
N TYR A 128 20.67 4.18 1.46
CA TYR A 128 20.14 2.82 1.22
C TYR A 128 20.66 2.19 -0.08
N GLY A 129 21.52 2.91 -0.81
CA GLY A 129 22.16 2.44 -2.03
C GLY A 129 21.21 2.34 -3.22
N SER A 130 21.60 1.54 -4.22
CA SER A 130 20.87 1.40 -5.50
C SER A 130 19.44 0.87 -5.35
N ARG A 131 19.15 0.11 -4.30
CA ARG A 131 17.81 -0.42 -4.00
C ARG A 131 16.77 0.67 -3.71
N ALA A 132 17.24 1.85 -3.35
CA ALA A 132 16.41 2.99 -3.01
C ALA A 132 16.14 3.95 -4.18
N SER A 133 16.48 3.55 -5.41
CA SER A 133 16.30 4.38 -6.62
C SER A 133 14.86 4.84 -6.84
N ASN A 134 13.89 4.02 -6.43
CA ASN A 134 12.46 4.30 -6.57
C ASN A 134 11.85 4.97 -5.33
N GLY A 135 12.69 5.47 -4.42
CA GLY A 135 12.27 6.04 -3.14
C GLY A 135 12.32 5.04 -1.99
N VAL A 136 12.18 5.55 -0.78
CA VAL A 136 12.18 4.75 0.45
C VAL A 136 11.00 5.11 1.32
N ILE A 137 10.33 4.10 1.87
CA ILE A 137 9.28 4.23 2.86
C ILE A 137 9.83 3.71 4.19
N LEU A 138 10.06 4.61 5.13
CA LEU A 138 10.45 4.29 6.48
C LEU A 138 9.20 4.13 7.33
N ILE A 139 9.06 2.99 7.97
CA ILE A 139 7.98 2.71 8.90
C ILE A 139 8.58 2.61 10.29
N THR A 140 8.09 3.43 11.20
CA THR A 140 8.48 3.38 12.61
C THR A 140 7.31 2.85 13.41
N THR A 141 7.57 1.81 14.20
CA THR A 141 6.56 1.22 15.07
C THR A 141 6.54 1.88 16.44
N LYS A 142 5.40 1.79 17.11
CA LYS A 142 5.22 2.27 18.47
C LYS A 142 6.12 1.50 19.42
N LYS A 143 6.91 2.21 20.21
CA LYS A 143 7.77 1.64 21.24
C LYS A 143 7.18 1.88 22.63
N GLY A 144 7.38 0.95 23.54
CA GLY A 144 7.03 1.16 24.93
C GLY A 144 7.86 2.31 25.52
N THR A 145 7.19 3.37 25.97
CA THR A 145 7.83 4.58 26.50
C THR A 145 7.60 4.79 28.00
N SER A 146 6.88 3.88 28.64
CA SER A 146 6.48 4.05 30.03
C SER A 146 6.79 2.79 30.86
N ASP A 147 7.24 2.99 32.09
CA ASP A 147 7.40 1.92 33.09
C ASP A 147 6.05 1.34 33.56
N LYS A 148 4.95 1.92 33.13
CA LYS A 148 3.60 1.45 33.47
C LYS A 148 3.03 0.59 32.36
N LEU A 149 2.46 -0.54 32.74
CA LEU A 149 1.73 -1.41 31.81
C LEU A 149 0.55 -0.63 31.22
N GLN A 150 0.57 -0.44 29.90
CA GLN A 150 -0.55 0.09 29.12
C GLN A 150 -1.20 -1.04 28.35
N ILE A 151 -2.47 -1.29 28.59
CA ILE A 151 -3.26 -2.28 27.89
C ILE A 151 -4.26 -1.51 27.03
N THR A 152 -4.13 -1.64 25.71
CA THR A 152 -5.08 -1.09 24.75
C THR A 152 -5.84 -2.25 24.09
N PHE A 153 -7.14 -2.21 24.19
CA PHE A 153 -8.01 -3.15 23.47
C PHE A 153 -8.80 -2.40 22.40
N SER A 154 -8.68 -2.84 21.16
CA SER A 154 -9.50 -2.33 20.06
C SER A 154 -10.13 -3.49 19.30
N THR A 155 -11.41 -3.36 18.96
CA THR A 155 -12.11 -4.32 18.12
C THR A 155 -12.80 -3.60 16.99
N THR A 156 -12.64 -4.10 15.77
CA THR A 156 -13.27 -3.54 14.59
C THR A 156 -14.06 -4.65 13.91
N ASN A 157 -15.38 -4.47 13.84
CA ASN A 157 -16.26 -5.39 13.14
C ASN A 157 -16.71 -4.74 11.83
N SER A 158 -16.45 -5.39 10.70
CA SER A 158 -16.93 -4.94 9.41
C SER A 158 -17.70 -6.03 8.69
N ILE A 159 -18.83 -5.66 8.12
CA ILE A 159 -19.64 -6.55 7.27
C ILE A 159 -19.57 -5.98 5.86
N GLN A 160 -18.90 -6.72 4.98
CA GLN A 160 -18.83 -6.37 3.57
C GLN A 160 -19.88 -7.17 2.81
N THR A 161 -20.79 -6.48 2.18
CA THR A 161 -21.76 -7.08 1.26
C THR A 161 -21.48 -6.58 -0.14
N ARG A 162 -21.55 -7.50 -1.11
CA ARG A 162 -21.46 -7.09 -2.52
C ARG A 162 -22.69 -6.25 -2.88
N THR A 163 -22.47 -5.11 -3.47
CA THR A 163 -23.52 -4.17 -3.84
C THR A 163 -24.31 -4.61 -5.07
N LYS A 164 -23.61 -5.10 -6.09
CA LYS A 164 -24.22 -5.61 -7.32
C LYS A 164 -23.25 -6.54 -8.04
N LEU A 165 -23.74 -7.67 -8.52
CA LEU A 165 -23.05 -8.44 -9.55
C LEU A 165 -23.50 -7.90 -10.91
N ALA A 166 -22.61 -7.91 -11.89
CA ALA A 166 -23.01 -7.75 -13.26
C ALA A 166 -23.98 -8.89 -13.62
N ASP A 167 -25.13 -8.54 -14.20
CA ASP A 167 -26.06 -9.54 -14.69
C ASP A 167 -25.38 -10.26 -15.87
N MET A 168 -25.01 -11.48 -15.63
CA MET A 168 -24.44 -12.32 -16.67
C MET A 168 -25.55 -13.11 -17.38
N LEU A 169 -25.42 -13.25 -18.68
CA LEU A 169 -26.31 -14.09 -19.46
C LEU A 169 -26.32 -15.52 -18.91
N SER A 170 -27.49 -16.10 -18.75
CA SER A 170 -27.59 -17.54 -18.50
C SER A 170 -27.08 -18.31 -19.73
N TYR A 171 -26.75 -19.61 -19.54
CA TYR A 171 -26.28 -20.46 -20.63
C TYR A 171 -27.21 -20.39 -21.85
N ASP A 172 -28.52 -20.50 -21.62
CA ASP A 172 -29.53 -20.48 -22.72
C ASP A 172 -29.59 -19.13 -23.41
N GLN A 173 -29.52 -18.04 -22.64
CA GLN A 173 -29.48 -16.69 -23.21
C GLN A 173 -28.21 -16.47 -24.03
N PHE A 174 -27.06 -16.93 -23.53
CA PHE A 174 -25.77 -16.83 -24.23
C PHE A 174 -25.82 -17.62 -25.57
N VAL A 175 -26.28 -18.89 -25.56
CA VAL A 175 -26.43 -19.70 -26.73
C VAL A 175 -27.38 -19.07 -27.73
N ASN A 176 -28.54 -18.58 -27.29
CA ASN A 176 -29.50 -17.94 -28.18
C ASN A 176 -28.94 -16.63 -28.77
N THR A 177 -28.22 -15.84 -27.99
CA THR A 177 -27.57 -14.62 -28.49
C THR A 177 -26.56 -14.93 -29.59
N ILE A 178 -25.72 -15.95 -29.39
CA ILE A 178 -24.74 -16.36 -30.43
C ILE A 178 -25.44 -16.92 -31.66
N ARG A 179 -26.53 -17.68 -31.50
CA ARG A 179 -27.28 -18.21 -32.65
C ARG A 179 -27.96 -17.11 -33.47
N THR A 180 -28.45 -16.07 -32.82
CA THR A 180 -29.22 -14.99 -33.49
C THR A 180 -28.34 -13.86 -33.99
N GLN A 181 -27.28 -13.52 -33.26
CA GLN A 181 -26.45 -12.33 -33.52
C GLN A 181 -24.96 -12.63 -33.69
N GLY A 182 -24.53 -13.87 -33.44
CA GLY A 182 -23.14 -14.28 -33.55
C GLY A 182 -22.69 -14.42 -35.02
N THR A 183 -21.38 -14.21 -35.24
CA THR A 183 -20.74 -14.47 -36.52
C THR A 183 -20.70 -15.98 -36.81
N SER A 184 -20.57 -16.36 -38.10
CA SER A 184 -20.48 -17.76 -38.52
C SER A 184 -19.40 -18.56 -37.80
N ALA A 185 -18.28 -17.90 -37.48
CA ALA A 185 -17.19 -18.52 -36.71
C ALA A 185 -17.60 -18.78 -35.24
N GLN A 186 -18.30 -17.84 -34.59
CA GLN A 186 -18.81 -18.01 -33.23
C GLN A 186 -19.92 -19.07 -33.15
N GLN A 187 -20.78 -19.14 -34.17
CA GLN A 187 -21.81 -20.15 -34.26
C GLN A 187 -21.22 -21.56 -34.47
N ALA A 188 -20.12 -21.67 -35.23
CA ALA A 188 -19.39 -22.91 -35.39
C ALA A 188 -18.74 -23.41 -34.11
N LEU A 189 -18.25 -22.48 -33.25
CA LEU A 189 -17.66 -22.81 -31.93
C LEU A 189 -18.68 -23.38 -30.93
N LEU A 190 -19.97 -23.05 -31.08
CA LEU A 190 -21.00 -23.63 -30.22
C LEU A 190 -21.21 -25.13 -30.47
N GLY A 191 -20.70 -25.65 -31.59
CA GLY A 191 -20.94 -27.03 -32.01
C GLY A 191 -22.44 -27.35 -32.15
N THR A 192 -22.75 -28.57 -32.36
CA THR A 192 -24.12 -29.09 -32.19
C THR A 192 -24.38 -29.32 -30.69
N ALA A 193 -24.47 -28.23 -29.90
CA ALA A 193 -24.87 -28.36 -28.52
C ALA A 193 -26.28 -28.97 -28.51
N ARG A 194 -26.35 -30.18 -28.00
CA ARG A 194 -27.60 -30.94 -27.90
C ARG A 194 -28.62 -30.11 -27.11
N THR A 195 -29.71 -29.79 -27.75
CA THR A 195 -30.96 -29.46 -27.08
C THR A 195 -31.45 -30.73 -26.40
N ASN A 196 -31.30 -30.84 -25.12
CA ASN A 196 -32.16 -31.71 -24.31
C ASN A 196 -33.15 -30.83 -23.59
#